data_ae33dc432d39629eda424af6c979e2af
#
_entry.id   ae33dc432d39629eda424af6c979e2af
#
_cell.length_a   1.000
_cell.length_b   1.000
_cell.length_c   1.000
_cell.angle_alpha   90.00
_cell.angle_beta   90.00
_cell.angle_gamma   90.00
#
_symmetry.space_group_name_H-M   'P 1'
#
loop_
_entity.id
_entity.type
_entity.pdbx_description
1 polymer ?
#
loop_
_entity_poly.entity_id
_entity_poly.type
_entity_poly.pdbx_seq_one_letter_code
_entity_poly.pdbx_strand_id
1 'polypeptide(L)'
;QDQARAGDAFGRGRLKLHVLPFVEQERYDELLWACDINFVRGEDSFVRAQWAGRPFIWHIYPQHDGVHMQKLRAFMAHYCEGLPPDAAQALQALWLGWNGEGGVSAWNDFAQRQSMLRQHSRGWARRLAGNNLALNMLDFFREVGKMRGFKIQAGGKL
;
A
#
# COMPACT_ATOMS: atom_id res chain seq x y z
N GLN A 1 21.60 -22.80 11.44
CA GLN A 1 20.97 -22.19 10.26
C GLN A 1 21.69 -20.87 10.03
N ASP A 2 22.50 -20.80 8.98
CA ASP A 2 23.14 -19.54 8.59
C ASP A 2 22.04 -18.54 8.19
N GLN A 3 21.99 -17.40 8.88
CA GLN A 3 21.09 -16.31 8.53
C GLN A 3 21.65 -15.59 7.29
N ALA A 4 20.78 -15.33 6.31
CA ALA A 4 21.14 -14.55 5.14
C ALA A 4 21.61 -13.14 5.54
N ARG A 5 22.68 -12.64 4.93
CA ARG A 5 23.29 -11.34 5.21
C ARG A 5 23.12 -10.39 4.05
N ALA A 6 23.21 -9.11 4.36
CA ALA A 6 23.21 -8.06 3.33
C ALA A 6 24.33 -8.32 2.29
N GLY A 7 24.00 -8.29 1.02
CA GLY A 7 24.88 -8.60 -0.10
C GLY A 7 24.82 -10.06 -0.58
N ASP A 8 24.18 -10.95 0.18
CA ASP A 8 24.01 -12.34 -0.26
C ASP A 8 23.08 -12.42 -1.47
N ALA A 9 23.39 -13.36 -2.35
CA ALA A 9 22.57 -13.68 -3.52
C ALA A 9 22.37 -15.19 -3.63
N PHE A 10 21.13 -15.59 -3.82
CA PHE A 10 20.75 -17.00 -3.96
C PHE A 10 20.02 -17.22 -5.27
N GLY A 11 20.18 -18.41 -5.85
CA GLY A 11 19.50 -18.76 -7.09
C GLY A 11 18.94 -20.18 -7.07
N ARG A 12 17.71 -20.35 -7.61
CA ARG A 12 17.11 -21.66 -7.85
C ARG A 12 16.33 -21.62 -9.16
N GLY A 13 16.83 -22.21 -10.18
CA GLY A 13 16.24 -22.14 -11.53
C GLY A 13 16.20 -20.69 -12.03
N ARG A 14 15.01 -20.17 -12.29
CA ARG A 14 14.82 -18.77 -12.71
C ARG A 14 14.71 -17.79 -11.54
N LEU A 15 14.56 -18.28 -10.31
CA LEU A 15 14.48 -17.44 -9.13
C LEU A 15 15.87 -16.92 -8.77
N LYS A 16 15.99 -15.62 -8.62
CA LYS A 16 17.17 -14.95 -8.06
C LYS A 16 16.71 -14.14 -6.86
N LEU A 17 17.32 -14.36 -5.72
CA LEU A 17 17.08 -13.65 -4.48
C LEU A 17 18.32 -12.83 -4.14
N HIS A 18 18.16 -11.54 -3.91
CA HIS A 18 19.21 -10.65 -3.45
C HIS A 18 18.84 -10.07 -2.10
N VAL A 19 19.71 -10.22 -1.11
CA VAL A 19 19.53 -9.62 0.22
C VAL A 19 20.13 -8.23 0.20
N LEU A 20 19.29 -7.23 0.24
CA LEU A 20 19.73 -5.83 0.25
C LEU A 20 20.16 -5.40 1.66
N PRO A 21 21.15 -4.50 1.78
CA PRO A 21 21.42 -3.83 3.04
C PRO A 21 20.24 -2.95 3.46
N PHE A 22 20.23 -2.56 4.73
CA PHE A 22 19.32 -1.49 5.17
C PHE A 22 19.64 -0.22 4.37
N VAL A 23 18.60 0.44 3.90
CA VAL A 23 18.71 1.63 3.06
C VAL A 23 17.97 2.81 3.68
N GLU A 24 18.41 4.02 3.38
CA GLU A 24 17.71 5.25 3.71
C GLU A 24 16.30 5.27 3.10
N GLN A 25 15.41 6.06 3.69
CA GLN A 25 13.98 6.08 3.36
C GLN A 25 13.72 6.48 1.90
N GLU A 26 14.47 7.45 1.36
CA GLU A 26 14.39 7.87 -0.03
C GLU A 26 14.79 6.73 -0.98
N ARG A 27 15.85 6.00 -0.62
CA ARG A 27 16.29 4.84 -1.40
C ARG A 27 15.29 3.69 -1.34
N TYR A 28 14.60 3.54 -0.21
CA TYR A 28 13.52 2.56 -0.10
C TYR A 28 12.35 2.88 -1.03
N ASP A 29 11.97 4.14 -1.16
CA ASP A 29 10.93 4.58 -2.10
C ASP A 29 11.32 4.26 -3.56
N GLU A 30 12.59 4.49 -3.93
CA GLU A 30 13.08 4.11 -5.26
C GLU A 30 12.96 2.61 -5.53
N LEU A 31 13.22 1.76 -4.54
CA LEU A 31 13.03 0.31 -4.66
C LEU A 31 11.56 -0.04 -4.87
N LEU A 32 10.64 0.58 -4.12
CA LEU A 32 9.21 0.38 -4.32
C LEU A 32 8.75 0.79 -5.74
N TRP A 33 9.32 1.84 -6.30
CA TRP A 33 9.01 2.27 -7.67
C TRP A 33 9.63 1.36 -8.75
N ALA A 34 10.79 0.80 -8.48
CA ALA A 34 11.50 -0.08 -9.42
C ALA A 34 10.87 -1.47 -9.55
N CYS A 35 10.25 -1.97 -8.48
CA CYS A 35 9.65 -3.30 -8.45
C CYS A 35 8.32 -3.35 -9.20
N ASP A 36 8.00 -4.50 -9.78
CA ASP A 36 6.71 -4.73 -10.42
C ASP A 36 5.60 -5.05 -9.41
N ILE A 37 5.97 -5.67 -8.29
CA ILE A 37 5.09 -6.03 -7.18
C ILE A 37 5.86 -5.84 -5.89
N ASN A 38 5.22 -5.25 -4.88
CA ASN A 38 5.80 -5.01 -3.57
C ASN A 38 5.14 -5.87 -2.49
N PHE A 39 5.93 -6.60 -1.72
CA PHE A 39 5.49 -7.25 -0.50
C PHE A 39 6.00 -6.42 0.66
N VAL A 40 5.09 -5.77 1.38
CA VAL A 40 5.44 -4.83 2.45
C VAL A 40 4.87 -5.26 3.79
N ARG A 41 5.56 -4.89 4.86
CA ARG A 41 5.15 -5.21 6.22
C ARG A 41 5.11 -3.94 7.08
N GLY A 42 4.11 -3.89 7.99
CA GLY A 42 3.91 -2.75 8.88
C GLY A 42 3.20 -1.57 8.21
N GLU A 43 2.97 -0.50 8.97
CA GLU A 43 2.14 0.63 8.55
C GLU A 43 2.88 1.62 7.63
N ASP A 44 4.14 1.96 7.94
CA ASP A 44 4.89 2.93 7.13
C ASP A 44 5.13 2.41 5.71
N SER A 45 5.67 1.18 5.58
CA SER A 45 5.87 0.55 4.27
C SER A 45 4.57 0.34 3.50
N PHE A 46 3.46 0.08 4.20
CA PHE A 46 2.14 -0.02 3.61
C PHE A 46 1.69 1.32 2.99
N VAL A 47 1.86 2.43 3.72
CA VAL A 47 1.53 3.76 3.19
C VAL A 47 2.39 4.08 1.96
N ARG A 48 3.69 3.84 2.03
CA ARG A 48 4.63 4.11 0.93
C ARG A 48 4.34 3.27 -0.31
N ALA A 49 3.98 1.99 -0.13
CA ALA A 49 3.61 1.11 -1.24
C ALA A 49 2.38 1.62 -2.01
N GLN A 50 1.43 2.24 -1.33
CA GLN A 50 0.27 2.87 -1.98
C GLN A 50 0.69 4.04 -2.88
N TRP A 51 1.62 4.88 -2.43
CA TRP A 51 2.15 6.01 -3.20
C TRP A 51 3.02 5.55 -4.37
N ALA A 52 3.66 4.38 -4.27
CA ALA A 52 4.49 3.83 -5.34
C ALA A 52 3.69 3.51 -6.62
N GLY A 53 2.36 3.35 -6.54
CA GLY A 53 1.51 3.07 -7.69
C GLY A 53 1.82 1.72 -8.36
N ARG A 54 2.33 0.77 -7.60
CA ARG A 54 2.61 -0.61 -8.00
C ARG A 54 1.67 -1.56 -7.26
N PRO A 55 1.32 -2.71 -7.83
CA PRO A 55 0.63 -3.76 -7.09
C PRO A 55 1.42 -4.12 -5.84
N PHE A 56 0.74 -4.26 -4.73
CA PHE A 56 1.39 -4.61 -3.48
C PHE A 56 0.56 -5.59 -2.66
N ILE A 57 1.24 -6.30 -1.77
CA ILE A 57 0.66 -7.22 -0.79
C ILE A 57 1.10 -6.72 0.59
N TRP A 58 0.14 -6.44 1.46
CA TRP A 58 0.41 -5.98 2.80
C TRP A 58 0.39 -7.13 3.79
N HIS A 59 1.53 -7.37 4.47
CA HIS A 59 1.62 -8.23 5.62
C HIS A 59 1.41 -7.39 6.87
N ILE A 60 0.17 -7.38 7.38
CA ILE A 60 -0.17 -6.63 8.58
C ILE A 60 0.42 -7.29 9.83
N TYR A 61 0.81 -6.46 10.83
CA TYR A 61 1.29 -7.02 12.10
C TYR A 61 0.15 -7.73 12.85
N PRO A 62 0.33 -9.01 13.26
CA PRO A 62 -0.65 -9.71 14.06
C PRO A 62 -0.94 -9.00 15.37
N GLN A 63 -2.21 -8.94 15.75
CA GLN A 63 -2.70 -8.43 17.03
C GLN A 63 -3.46 -9.54 17.75
N HIS A 64 -3.42 -9.56 19.10
CA HIS A 64 -3.91 -10.68 19.90
C HIS A 64 -5.42 -10.97 19.74
N ASP A 65 -6.20 -9.97 19.41
CA ASP A 65 -7.67 -10.04 19.29
C ASP A 65 -8.17 -10.20 17.84
N GLY A 66 -7.26 -10.42 16.89
CA GLY A 66 -7.61 -10.56 15.48
C GLY A 66 -8.06 -9.26 14.78
N VAL A 67 -8.04 -8.11 15.45
CA VAL A 67 -8.43 -6.80 14.88
C VAL A 67 -7.63 -6.45 13.63
N HIS A 68 -6.37 -6.90 13.54
CA HIS A 68 -5.56 -6.71 12.34
C HIS A 68 -6.22 -7.28 11.08
N MET A 69 -6.89 -8.42 11.15
CA MET A 69 -7.58 -9.00 9.99
C MET A 69 -8.83 -8.20 9.61
N GLN A 70 -9.52 -7.59 10.59
CA GLN A 70 -10.64 -6.68 10.31
C GLN A 70 -10.14 -5.43 9.57
N LYS A 71 -9.02 -4.83 10.02
CA LYS A 71 -8.37 -3.70 9.35
C LYS A 71 -7.94 -4.06 7.92
N LEU A 72 -7.32 -5.24 7.75
CA LEU A 72 -6.91 -5.73 6.43
C LEU A 72 -8.11 -5.85 5.49
N ARG A 73 -9.20 -6.47 5.94
CA ARG A 73 -10.41 -6.65 5.14
C ARG A 73 -11.09 -5.32 4.80
N ALA A 74 -11.16 -4.39 5.76
CA ALA A 74 -11.72 -3.05 5.53
C ALA A 74 -10.91 -2.30 4.47
N PHE A 75 -9.58 -2.33 4.56
CA PHE A 75 -8.73 -1.73 3.54
C PHE A 75 -8.88 -2.41 2.19
N MET A 76 -8.89 -3.75 2.14
CA MET A 76 -9.08 -4.48 0.88
C MET A 76 -10.40 -4.13 0.20
N ALA A 77 -11.50 -4.02 0.97
CA ALA A 77 -12.79 -3.63 0.42
C ALA A 77 -12.70 -2.27 -0.29
N HIS A 78 -12.08 -1.28 0.37
CA HIS A 78 -11.91 0.05 -0.20
C HIS A 78 -10.90 0.08 -1.37
N TYR A 79 -9.77 -0.60 -1.24
CA TYR A 79 -8.74 -0.63 -2.29
C TYR A 79 -9.25 -1.31 -3.57
N CYS A 80 -10.07 -2.36 -3.44
CA CYS A 80 -10.61 -3.10 -4.57
C CYS A 80 -11.79 -2.41 -5.28
N GLU A 81 -12.27 -1.26 -4.78
CA GLU A 81 -13.33 -0.50 -5.44
C GLU A 81 -12.94 -0.15 -6.88
N GLY A 82 -13.84 -0.49 -7.81
CA GLY A 82 -13.62 -0.26 -9.25
C GLY A 82 -12.75 -1.29 -9.95
N LEU A 83 -12.24 -2.32 -9.26
CA LEU A 83 -11.66 -3.50 -9.92
C LEU A 83 -12.77 -4.43 -10.46
N PRO A 84 -12.55 -5.09 -11.61
CA PRO A 84 -13.38 -6.21 -12.02
C PRO A 84 -13.41 -7.30 -10.95
N PRO A 85 -14.54 -8.00 -10.76
CA PRO A 85 -14.72 -8.96 -9.67
C PRO A 85 -13.66 -10.04 -9.61
N ASP A 86 -13.24 -10.57 -10.75
CA ASP A 86 -12.21 -11.61 -10.84
C ASP A 86 -10.81 -11.09 -10.46
N ALA A 87 -10.47 -9.85 -10.78
CA ALA A 87 -9.22 -9.22 -10.37
C ALA A 87 -9.23 -8.88 -8.87
N ALA A 88 -10.34 -8.39 -8.36
CA ALA A 88 -10.52 -8.14 -6.93
C ALA A 88 -10.39 -9.44 -6.11
N GLN A 89 -11.04 -10.51 -6.56
CA GLN A 89 -10.95 -11.82 -5.91
C GLN A 89 -9.52 -12.36 -5.90
N ALA A 90 -8.81 -12.29 -7.02
CA ALA A 90 -7.43 -12.77 -7.10
C ALA A 90 -6.49 -12.00 -6.16
N LEU A 91 -6.65 -10.67 -6.09
CA LEU A 91 -5.88 -9.82 -5.18
C LEU A 91 -6.19 -10.13 -3.72
N GLN A 92 -7.47 -10.20 -3.35
CA GLN A 92 -7.91 -10.50 -1.98
C GLN A 92 -7.45 -11.88 -1.53
N ALA A 93 -7.57 -12.90 -2.40
CA ALA A 93 -7.12 -14.25 -2.08
C ALA A 93 -5.61 -14.30 -1.79
N LEU A 94 -4.79 -13.57 -2.56
CA LEU A 94 -3.35 -13.51 -2.31
C LEU A 94 -3.03 -12.75 -1.01
N TRP A 95 -3.70 -11.65 -0.72
CA TRP A 95 -3.51 -10.90 0.51
C TRP A 95 -3.88 -11.72 1.75
N LEU A 96 -5.03 -12.40 1.72
CA LEU A 96 -5.47 -13.27 2.81
C LEU A 96 -4.53 -14.45 3.00
N GLY A 97 -4.13 -15.12 1.91
CA GLY A 97 -3.16 -16.21 1.95
C GLY A 97 -1.81 -15.79 2.53
N TRP A 98 -1.32 -14.58 2.17
CA TRP A 98 -0.08 -14.02 2.70
C TRP A 98 -0.15 -13.66 4.19
N ASN A 99 -1.35 -13.41 4.71
CA ASN A 99 -1.62 -13.14 6.12
C ASN A 99 -2.11 -14.37 6.91
N GLY A 100 -1.98 -15.57 6.34
CA GLY A 100 -2.27 -16.83 7.04
C GLY A 100 -3.72 -17.32 6.92
N GLU A 101 -4.57 -16.62 6.17
CA GLU A 101 -5.94 -17.05 5.90
C GLU A 101 -6.07 -17.62 4.47
N GLY A 102 -5.73 -18.87 4.29
CA GLY A 102 -5.77 -19.54 2.98
C GLY A 102 -4.40 -19.98 2.48
N GLY A 103 -4.26 -20.20 1.19
CA GLY A 103 -3.03 -20.67 0.56
C GLY A 103 -2.44 -19.65 -0.41
N VAL A 104 -1.12 -19.74 -0.64
CA VAL A 104 -0.41 -18.96 -1.66
C VAL A 104 -0.73 -19.40 -3.11
N SER A 105 -1.64 -20.37 -3.29
CA SER A 105 -2.11 -20.84 -4.60
C SER A 105 -2.72 -19.72 -5.46
N ALA A 106 -3.18 -18.64 -4.83
CA ALA A 106 -3.71 -17.45 -5.52
C ALA A 106 -2.65 -16.68 -6.35
N TRP A 107 -1.38 -17.03 -6.26
CA TRP A 107 -0.31 -16.35 -7.00
C TRP A 107 -0.52 -16.36 -8.52
N ASN A 108 -0.90 -17.50 -9.10
CA ASN A 108 -1.08 -17.61 -10.55
C ASN A 108 -2.21 -16.70 -11.05
N ASP A 109 -3.31 -16.66 -10.34
CA ASP A 109 -4.47 -15.83 -10.68
C ASP A 109 -4.13 -14.34 -10.56
N PHE A 110 -3.41 -13.97 -9.53
CA PHE A 110 -2.89 -12.62 -9.37
C PHE A 110 -1.90 -12.24 -10.49
N ALA A 111 -0.95 -13.12 -10.81
CA ALA A 111 0.08 -12.86 -11.82
C ALA A 111 -0.52 -12.67 -13.22
N GLN A 112 -1.55 -13.43 -13.60
CA GLN A 112 -2.27 -13.25 -14.86
C GLN A 112 -2.96 -11.90 -14.98
N ARG A 113 -3.30 -11.26 -13.86
CA ARG A 113 -3.99 -9.96 -13.81
C ARG A 113 -3.06 -8.78 -13.51
N GLN A 114 -1.75 -9.01 -13.52
CA GLN A 114 -0.74 -8.00 -13.12
C GLN A 114 -0.90 -6.66 -13.88
N SER A 115 -1.17 -6.70 -15.18
CA SER A 115 -1.34 -5.47 -15.97
C SER A 115 -2.51 -4.62 -15.47
N MET A 116 -3.65 -5.26 -15.22
CA MET A 116 -4.85 -4.62 -14.70
C MET A 116 -4.62 -4.08 -13.29
N LEU A 117 -4.01 -4.87 -12.41
CA LEU A 117 -3.69 -4.47 -11.04
C LEU A 117 -2.70 -3.30 -11.02
N ARG A 118 -1.73 -3.27 -11.94
CA ARG A 118 -0.81 -2.14 -12.10
C ARG A 118 -1.54 -0.85 -12.50
N GLN A 119 -2.46 -0.94 -13.44
CA GLN A 119 -3.28 0.21 -13.84
C GLN A 119 -4.13 0.73 -12.66
N HIS A 120 -4.73 -0.18 -11.92
CA HIS A 120 -5.51 0.13 -10.72
C HIS A 120 -4.65 0.83 -9.65
N SER A 121 -3.48 0.27 -9.31
CA SER A 121 -2.55 0.85 -8.33
C SER A 121 -2.11 2.27 -8.71
N ARG A 122 -1.85 2.52 -10.00
CA ARG A 122 -1.56 3.88 -10.48
C ARG A 122 -2.75 4.83 -10.34
N GLY A 123 -3.96 4.34 -10.60
CA GLY A 123 -5.20 5.10 -10.38
C GLY A 123 -5.39 5.43 -8.89
N TRP A 124 -5.13 4.46 -8.02
CA TRP A 124 -5.17 4.63 -6.57
C TRP A 124 -4.18 5.70 -6.09
N ALA A 125 -2.91 5.61 -6.48
CA ALA A 125 -1.88 6.59 -6.13
C ALA A 125 -2.26 8.01 -6.58
N ARG A 126 -2.84 8.16 -7.79
CA ARG A 126 -3.33 9.46 -8.28
C ARG A 126 -4.48 10.00 -7.45
N ARG A 127 -5.42 9.14 -7.00
CA ARG A 127 -6.51 9.57 -6.10
C ARG A 127 -5.95 10.05 -4.76
N LEU A 128 -4.98 9.35 -4.19
CA LEU A 128 -4.30 9.78 -2.98
C LEU A 128 -3.60 11.13 -3.16
N ALA A 129 -2.89 11.33 -4.28
CA ALA A 129 -2.22 12.59 -4.58
C ALA A 129 -3.18 13.78 -4.71
N GLY A 130 -4.41 13.53 -5.19
CA GLY A 130 -5.48 14.53 -5.23
C GLY A 130 -6.11 14.84 -3.88
N ASN A 131 -5.89 14.01 -2.86
CA ASN A 131 -6.47 14.15 -1.53
C ASN A 131 -5.45 14.78 -0.56
N ASN A 132 -5.28 16.09 -0.61
CA ASN A 132 -4.37 16.81 0.26
C ASN A 132 -5.01 17.07 1.62
N LEU A 133 -4.63 16.29 2.64
CA LEU A 133 -5.17 16.36 3.99
C LEU A 133 -5.06 17.79 4.58
N ALA A 134 -3.94 18.48 4.38
CA ALA A 134 -3.74 19.83 4.90
C ALA A 134 -4.70 20.84 4.29
N LEU A 135 -4.90 20.78 2.97
CA LEU A 135 -5.90 21.63 2.30
C LEU A 135 -7.32 21.29 2.72
N ASN A 136 -7.66 20.00 2.80
CA ASN A 136 -8.97 19.55 3.24
C ASN A 136 -9.27 20.00 4.68
N MET A 137 -8.29 19.94 5.57
CA MET A 137 -8.43 20.47 6.94
C MET A 137 -8.63 21.98 6.95
N LEU A 138 -7.88 22.74 6.16
CA LEU A 138 -8.06 24.18 6.05
C LEU A 138 -9.47 24.54 5.56
N ASP A 139 -9.96 23.84 4.55
CA ASP A 139 -11.29 24.07 4.01
C ASP A 139 -12.39 23.69 5.03
N PHE A 140 -12.21 22.58 5.73
CA PHE A 140 -13.10 22.20 6.84
C PHE A 140 -13.14 23.27 7.93
N PHE A 141 -11.98 23.77 8.40
CA PHE A 141 -11.93 24.85 9.39
C PHE A 141 -12.56 26.14 8.91
N ARG A 142 -12.40 26.48 7.62
CA ARG A 142 -13.05 27.66 7.01
C ARG A 142 -14.58 27.51 7.01
N GLU A 143 -15.10 26.33 6.70
CA GLU A 143 -16.53 26.06 6.71
C GLU A 143 -17.11 26.11 8.12
N VAL A 144 -16.46 25.45 9.08
CA VAL A 144 -16.86 25.49 10.49
C VAL A 144 -16.78 26.92 11.05
N GLY A 145 -15.76 27.68 10.68
CA GLY A 145 -15.62 29.09 11.06
C GLY A 145 -16.77 29.95 10.52
N LYS A 146 -17.19 29.74 9.28
CA LYS A 146 -18.37 30.42 8.70
C LYS A 146 -19.65 30.06 9.45
N MET A 147 -19.87 28.79 9.75
CA MET A 147 -21.06 28.33 10.48
C MET A 147 -21.12 28.87 11.93
N ARG A 148 -19.99 29.13 12.55
CA ARG A 148 -19.90 29.66 13.92
C ARG A 148 -19.75 31.18 14.00
N GLY A 149 -19.84 31.90 12.89
CA GLY A 149 -19.72 33.37 12.86
C GLY A 149 -18.32 33.90 13.13
N PHE A 150 -17.27 33.06 13.14
CA PHE A 150 -15.89 33.47 13.26
C PHE A 150 -15.39 34.06 11.93
N LYS A 151 -15.27 35.39 11.85
CA LYS A 151 -14.54 36.05 10.77
C LYS A 151 -13.05 35.79 10.99
N ILE A 152 -12.47 34.86 10.21
CA ILE A 152 -11.01 34.74 10.11
C ILE A 152 -10.56 35.98 9.32
N GLN A 153 -10.01 36.98 10.02
CA GLN A 153 -9.29 38.06 9.35
C GLN A 153 -8.07 37.43 8.66
N ALA A 154 -8.00 37.57 7.35
CA ALA A 154 -6.79 37.28 6.60
C ALA A 154 -5.69 38.20 7.12
N GLY A 155 -4.81 37.63 7.95
CA GLY A 155 -3.65 38.33 8.51
C GLY A 155 -2.78 38.89 7.41
N GLY A 156 -2.42 40.16 7.57
CA GLY A 156 -1.72 40.97 6.62
C GLY A 156 -0.37 40.42 6.20
N LYS A 157 0.07 40.92 5.07
CA LYS A 157 1.38 40.78 4.45
C LYS A 157 2.50 40.88 5.49
N LEU A 158 3.41 39.92 5.48
CA LEU A 158 4.81 40.09 5.81
C LEU A 158 5.62 40.12 4.51
#